data_98cff182a0cc08fc55f9cae0c75ef2ef
#
_entry.id   98cff182a0cc08fc55f9cae0c75ef2ef
#
_cell.length_a   1.000
_cell.length_b   1.000
_cell.length_c   1.000
_cell.angle_alpha   90.00
_cell.angle_beta   90.00
_cell.angle_gamma   90.00
#
_symmetry.space_group_name_H-M   'P 1'
#
loop_
_entity.id
_entity.type
_entity.pdbx_description
1 polymer ?
#
loop_
_entity_poly.entity_id
_entity_poly.type
_entity_poly.pdbx_seq_one_letter_code
_entity_poly.pdbx_strand_id
1 'polypeptide(L)'
;AVQSTGKPEEIFLSGSDPRIPQTVEVLSIENRSVQYAMLACGYVDGIAAHETGILQYMKDNAVDFRILEEPLLVTGLGIAFAKNDTRGLDSQLTDTLAQMRADGTLERIIGRYLENAAQYLEVDTIGA
;
A
#
# COMPACT_ATOMS: atom_id res chain seq x y z
N ALA A 1 -13.20 -7.10 -3.80
CA ALA A 1 -13.34 -5.76 -4.39
C ALA A 1 -12.00 -5.04 -4.46
N VAL A 2 -11.87 -4.09 -5.37
CA VAL A 2 -10.68 -3.26 -5.60
C VAL A 2 -11.08 -1.78 -5.67
N GLN A 3 -10.13 -0.88 -5.41
CA GLN A 3 -10.36 0.54 -5.63
C GLN A 3 -10.28 0.86 -7.12
N SER A 4 -11.29 1.57 -7.65
CA SER A 4 -11.31 2.07 -9.03
C SER A 4 -10.07 2.89 -9.36
N THR A 5 -9.57 2.74 -10.57
CA THR A 5 -8.36 3.41 -11.09
C THR A 5 -7.07 3.12 -10.33
N GLY A 6 -7.11 2.14 -9.43
CA GLY A 6 -5.94 1.69 -8.68
C GLY A 6 -5.17 0.58 -9.39
N LYS A 7 -3.89 0.40 -9.02
CA LYS A 7 -3.06 -0.69 -9.58
C LYS A 7 -3.64 -2.09 -9.32
N PRO A 8 -4.27 -2.40 -8.17
CA PRO A 8 -4.95 -3.68 -7.98
C PRO A 8 -6.05 -3.93 -9.03
N GLU A 9 -6.87 -2.92 -9.37
CA GLU A 9 -7.90 -3.07 -10.40
C GLU A 9 -7.30 -3.45 -11.75
N GLU A 10 -6.26 -2.74 -12.17
CA GLU A 10 -5.55 -3.05 -13.43
C GLU A 10 -5.04 -4.50 -13.45
N ILE A 11 -4.42 -4.96 -12.36
CA ILE A 11 -3.89 -6.32 -12.26
C ILE A 11 -5.01 -7.36 -12.39
N PHE A 12 -6.12 -7.18 -11.66
CA PHE A 12 -7.25 -8.12 -11.69
C PHE A 12 -7.98 -8.13 -13.04
N LEU A 13 -8.17 -6.96 -13.66
CA LEU A 13 -8.91 -6.84 -14.91
C LEU A 13 -8.06 -7.22 -16.14
N SER A 14 -6.74 -7.07 -16.07
CA SER A 14 -5.86 -7.43 -17.20
C SER A 14 -5.81 -8.94 -17.47
N GLY A 15 -6.08 -9.77 -16.44
CA GLY A 15 -5.93 -11.21 -16.52
C GLY A 15 -4.51 -11.68 -16.79
N SER A 16 -3.52 -10.81 -16.63
CA SER A 16 -2.11 -11.10 -16.94
C SER A 16 -1.37 -11.81 -15.82
N ASP A 17 -1.88 -11.76 -14.60
CA ASP A 17 -1.26 -12.43 -13.46
C ASP A 17 -1.78 -13.86 -13.33
N PRO A 18 -0.94 -14.88 -13.54
CA PRO A 18 -1.35 -16.29 -13.51
C PRO A 18 -1.80 -16.79 -12.12
N ARG A 19 -1.52 -16.02 -11.05
CA ARG A 19 -1.96 -16.33 -9.69
C ARG A 19 -3.45 -16.05 -9.50
N ILE A 20 -4.05 -15.23 -10.37
CA ILE A 20 -5.44 -14.80 -10.27
C ILE A 20 -6.31 -15.71 -11.15
N PRO A 21 -7.24 -16.51 -10.55
CA PRO A 21 -8.16 -17.32 -11.33
C PRO A 21 -9.05 -16.46 -12.23
N GLN A 22 -9.31 -16.93 -13.46
CA GLN A 22 -10.17 -16.25 -14.43
C GLN A 22 -11.65 -16.16 -13.98
N THR A 23 -12.04 -16.90 -12.96
CA THR A 23 -13.40 -16.93 -12.41
C THR A 23 -13.63 -15.89 -11.31
N VAL A 24 -12.64 -15.05 -11.01
CA VAL A 24 -12.81 -14.01 -10.00
C VAL A 24 -13.68 -12.89 -10.55
N GLU A 25 -14.81 -12.64 -9.88
CA GLU A 25 -15.61 -11.43 -10.12
C GLU A 25 -14.96 -10.23 -9.44
N VAL A 26 -14.71 -9.17 -10.20
CA VAL A 26 -14.03 -7.96 -9.71
C VAL A 26 -15.04 -6.83 -9.56
N LEU A 27 -15.22 -6.34 -8.34
CA LEU A 27 -16.04 -5.16 -8.04
C LEU A 27 -15.12 -3.95 -7.86
N SER A 28 -15.26 -2.96 -8.72
CA SER A 28 -14.51 -1.71 -8.68
C SER A 28 -15.26 -0.67 -7.86
N ILE A 29 -14.64 -0.19 -6.79
CA ILE A 29 -15.26 0.70 -5.79
C ILE A 29 -14.46 2.01 -5.73
N GLU A 30 -15.15 3.14 -5.89
CA GLU A 30 -14.50 4.47 -5.85
C GLU A 30 -14.03 4.85 -4.44
N ASN A 31 -14.85 4.54 -3.44
CA ASN A 31 -14.56 4.91 -2.05
C ASN A 31 -13.91 3.76 -1.29
N ARG A 32 -12.69 3.97 -0.84
CA ARG A 32 -11.89 2.97 -0.10
C ARG A 32 -12.56 2.51 1.20
N SER A 33 -13.22 3.41 1.94
CA SER A 33 -13.92 3.03 3.18
C SER A 33 -15.09 2.09 2.91
N VAL A 34 -15.76 2.25 1.77
CA VAL A 34 -16.83 1.34 1.34
C VAL A 34 -16.25 -0.04 1.01
N GLN A 35 -15.11 -0.09 0.34
CA GLN A 35 -14.42 -1.36 0.03
C GLN A 35 -14.15 -2.18 1.30
N TYR A 36 -13.63 -1.57 2.35
CA TYR A 36 -13.38 -2.26 3.63
C TYR A 36 -14.69 -2.69 4.33
N ALA A 37 -15.69 -1.82 4.33
CA ALA A 37 -16.99 -2.14 4.91
C ALA A 37 -17.68 -3.31 4.19
N MET A 38 -17.55 -3.43 2.87
CA MET A 38 -18.09 -4.56 2.10
C MET A 38 -17.48 -5.88 2.54
N LEU A 39 -16.16 -5.94 2.82
CA LEU A 39 -15.55 -7.13 3.38
C LEU A 39 -16.06 -7.41 4.79
N ALA A 40 -16.13 -6.41 5.64
CA ALA A 40 -16.61 -6.57 7.03
C ALA A 40 -18.07 -7.07 7.11
N CYS A 41 -18.90 -6.67 6.14
CA CYS A 41 -20.31 -7.10 6.06
C CYS A 41 -20.52 -8.39 5.24
N GLY A 42 -19.48 -8.99 4.67
CA GLY A 42 -19.57 -10.20 3.86
C GLY A 42 -20.19 -10.01 2.47
N TYR A 43 -20.21 -8.79 1.96
CA TYR A 43 -20.65 -8.51 0.57
C TYR A 43 -19.62 -8.95 -0.47
N VAL A 44 -18.36 -9.07 -0.08
CA VAL A 44 -17.27 -9.58 -0.90
C VAL A 44 -16.44 -10.56 -0.09
N ASP A 45 -15.83 -11.53 -0.77
CA ASP A 45 -14.98 -12.56 -0.16
C ASP A 45 -13.55 -12.05 0.12
N GLY A 46 -13.13 -11.00 -0.57
CA GLY A 46 -11.81 -10.41 -0.42
C GLY A 46 -11.71 -9.00 -0.98
N ILE A 47 -10.67 -8.30 -0.56
CA ILE A 47 -10.29 -6.99 -1.06
C ILE A 47 -8.80 -6.96 -1.40
N ALA A 48 -8.41 -6.16 -2.39
CA ALA A 48 -7.03 -5.83 -2.64
C ALA A 48 -6.81 -4.34 -2.42
N ALA A 49 -5.99 -4.01 -1.43
CA ALA A 49 -5.73 -2.64 -1.01
C ALA A 49 -4.32 -2.54 -0.41
N HIS A 50 -3.88 -1.33 -0.08
CA HIS A 50 -2.63 -1.15 0.63
C HIS A 50 -2.71 -1.74 2.05
N GLU A 51 -1.72 -2.55 2.42
CA GLU A 51 -1.65 -3.22 3.72
C GLU A 51 -1.82 -2.23 4.88
N THR A 52 -1.11 -1.10 4.84
CA THR A 52 -1.21 -0.05 5.87
C THR A 52 -2.62 0.51 6.04
N GLY A 53 -3.38 0.62 4.94
CA GLY A 53 -4.77 1.05 4.98
C GLY A 53 -5.69 -0.01 5.59
N ILE A 54 -5.44 -1.28 5.30
CA ILE A 54 -6.18 -2.41 5.88
C ILE A 54 -5.94 -2.45 7.40
N LEU A 55 -4.67 -2.41 7.83
CA LEU A 55 -4.29 -2.43 9.24
C LEU A 55 -4.89 -1.27 10.03
N GLN A 56 -4.89 -0.06 9.45
CA GLN A 56 -5.50 1.10 10.07
C GLN A 56 -7.02 0.94 10.21
N TYR A 57 -7.69 0.44 9.15
CA TYR A 57 -9.14 0.21 9.21
C TYR A 57 -9.51 -0.84 10.27
N MET A 58 -8.77 -1.93 10.36
CA MET A 58 -8.95 -2.97 11.38
C MET A 58 -8.87 -2.39 12.79
N LYS A 59 -7.85 -1.57 13.04
CA LYS A 59 -7.64 -0.89 14.32
C LYS A 59 -8.76 0.06 14.67
N ASP A 60 -9.18 0.91 13.72
CA ASP A 60 -10.16 1.97 13.97
C ASP A 60 -11.58 1.42 14.16
N ASN A 61 -11.89 0.28 13.55
CA ASN A 61 -13.23 -0.32 13.57
C ASN A 61 -13.33 -1.58 14.42
N ALA A 62 -12.25 -1.96 15.10
CA ALA A 62 -12.19 -3.19 15.92
C ALA A 62 -12.66 -4.44 15.17
N VAL A 63 -12.28 -4.55 13.89
CA VAL A 63 -12.53 -5.73 13.04
C VAL A 63 -11.23 -6.46 12.78
N ASP A 64 -11.32 -7.76 12.52
CA ASP A 64 -10.17 -8.60 12.23
C ASP A 64 -10.30 -9.19 10.81
N PHE A 65 -9.32 -8.91 9.94
CA PHE A 65 -9.21 -9.46 8.60
C PHE A 65 -7.95 -10.32 8.51
N ARG A 66 -8.05 -11.43 7.80
CA ARG A 66 -6.88 -12.22 7.44
C ARG A 66 -6.18 -11.58 6.25
N ILE A 67 -4.96 -11.11 6.45
CA ILE A 67 -4.08 -10.67 5.36
C ILE A 67 -3.33 -11.90 4.82
N LEU A 68 -3.28 -12.05 3.50
CA LEU A 68 -2.55 -13.14 2.85
C LEU A 68 -1.05 -12.85 2.90
N GLU A 69 -0.25 -13.88 3.13
CA GLU A 69 1.22 -13.75 3.19
C GLU A 69 1.83 -13.40 1.83
N GLU A 70 1.18 -13.83 0.74
CA GLU A 70 1.63 -13.53 -0.61
C GLU A 70 1.06 -12.19 -1.10
N PRO A 71 1.91 -11.15 -1.25
CA PRO A 71 1.43 -9.85 -1.70
C PRO A 71 1.08 -9.87 -3.19
N LEU A 72 0.01 -9.16 -3.55
CA LEU A 72 -0.34 -8.94 -4.95
C LEU A 72 0.75 -8.14 -5.68
N LEU A 73 1.27 -7.12 -5.02
CA LEU A 73 2.30 -6.22 -5.54
C LEU A 73 3.07 -5.60 -4.37
N VAL A 74 4.38 -5.53 -4.49
CA VAL A 74 5.25 -4.78 -3.58
C VAL A 74 5.73 -3.55 -4.32
N THR A 75 5.46 -2.36 -3.75
CA THR A 75 5.87 -1.07 -4.34
C THR A 75 6.43 -0.15 -3.28
N GLY A 76 7.38 0.68 -3.67
CA GLY A 76 7.83 1.78 -2.81
C GLY A 76 6.88 2.97 -2.86
N LEU A 77 6.95 3.78 -1.81
CA LEU A 77 6.28 5.07 -1.74
C LEU A 77 7.29 6.17 -2.07
N GLY A 78 6.95 7.01 -3.04
CA GLY A 78 7.77 8.15 -3.45
C GLY A 78 7.03 9.47 -3.26
N ILE A 79 7.81 10.55 -3.19
CA ILE A 79 7.30 11.92 -3.17
C ILE A 79 7.65 12.57 -4.50
N ALA A 80 6.64 13.12 -5.18
CA ALA A 80 6.82 13.81 -6.45
C ALA A 80 6.88 15.32 -6.25
N PHE A 81 7.77 15.96 -7.00
CA PHE A 81 7.88 17.42 -7.08
C PHE A 81 7.53 17.87 -8.49
N ALA A 82 7.17 19.14 -8.64
CA ALA A 82 6.95 19.72 -9.95
C ALA A 82 8.24 19.67 -10.76
N LYS A 83 8.14 19.34 -12.06
CA LYS A 83 9.31 19.19 -12.96
C LYS A 83 10.22 20.42 -13.00
N ASN A 84 9.63 21.61 -12.81
CA ASN A 84 10.34 22.89 -12.79
C ASN A 84 10.64 23.42 -11.39
N ASP A 85 10.57 22.57 -10.36
CA ASP A 85 10.96 22.94 -9.01
C ASP A 85 12.48 23.06 -8.93
N THR A 86 12.95 24.27 -8.66
CA THR A 86 14.39 24.59 -8.58
C THR A 86 14.91 24.75 -7.16
N ARG A 87 14.08 24.44 -6.15
CA ARG A 87 14.44 24.59 -4.72
C ARG A 87 15.39 23.50 -4.22
N GLY A 88 15.60 22.43 -4.98
CA GLY A 88 16.44 21.29 -4.58
C GLY A 88 15.85 20.48 -3.42
N LEU A 89 14.52 20.54 -3.22
CA LEU A 89 13.86 19.84 -2.12
C LEU A 89 13.88 18.32 -2.30
N ASP A 90 13.87 17.84 -3.52
CA ASP A 90 13.98 16.43 -3.89
C ASP A 90 15.28 15.82 -3.36
N SER A 91 16.40 16.46 -3.63
CA SER A 91 17.72 16.02 -3.16
C SER A 91 17.83 16.13 -1.64
N GLN A 92 17.42 17.27 -1.06
CA GLN A 92 17.46 17.48 0.39
C GLN A 92 16.62 16.45 1.14
N LEU A 93 15.41 16.13 0.64
CA LEU A 93 14.54 15.12 1.25
C LEU A 93 15.15 13.72 1.13
N THR A 94 15.69 13.38 -0.03
CA THR A 94 16.36 12.09 -0.25
C THR A 94 17.53 11.89 0.71
N ASP A 95 18.38 12.89 0.85
CA ASP A 95 19.53 12.84 1.77
C ASP A 95 19.07 12.75 3.23
N THR A 96 18.04 13.51 3.60
CA THR A 96 17.47 13.48 4.95
C THR A 96 16.89 12.12 5.29
N LEU A 97 16.12 11.53 4.39
CA LEU A 97 15.54 10.19 4.58
C LEU A 97 16.64 9.11 4.67
N ALA A 98 17.70 9.23 3.88
CA ALA A 98 18.85 8.34 3.97
C ALA A 98 19.56 8.44 5.33
N GLN A 99 19.74 9.64 5.87
CA GLN A 99 20.30 9.86 7.21
C GLN A 99 19.39 9.29 8.30
N MET A 100 18.06 9.56 8.22
CA MET A 100 17.08 9.03 9.17
C MET A 100 16.98 7.51 9.15
N ARG A 101 17.22 6.89 8.00
CA ARG A 101 17.33 5.43 7.87
C ARG A 101 18.60 4.93 8.56
N ALA A 102 19.73 5.58 8.31
CA ALA A 102 21.02 5.16 8.85
C ALA A 102 21.11 5.30 10.39
N ASP A 103 20.48 6.30 10.97
CA ASP A 103 20.49 6.55 12.42
C ASP A 103 19.32 5.91 13.19
N GLY A 104 18.45 5.15 12.50
CA GLY A 104 17.29 4.47 13.10
C GLY A 104 16.08 5.39 13.40
N THR A 105 16.16 6.67 13.06
CA THR A 105 15.07 7.63 13.31
C THR A 105 13.83 7.25 12.51
N LEU A 106 14.00 6.83 11.24
CA LEU A 106 12.88 6.44 10.39
C LEU A 106 12.15 5.21 10.94
N GLU A 107 12.90 4.17 11.34
CA GLU A 107 12.33 2.97 11.96
C GLU A 107 11.56 3.30 13.24
N ARG A 108 12.11 4.13 14.09
CA ARG A 108 11.46 4.58 15.33
C ARG A 108 10.16 5.35 15.07
N ILE A 109 10.10 6.15 14.00
CA ILE A 109 8.87 6.88 13.61
C ILE A 109 7.83 5.89 13.10
N ILE A 110 8.20 5.02 12.18
CA ILE A 110 7.29 4.01 11.59
C ILE A 110 6.73 3.11 12.69
N GLY A 111 7.57 2.64 13.62
CA GLY A 111 7.17 1.77 14.73
C GLY A 111 6.17 2.37 15.73
N ARG A 112 5.88 3.68 15.64
CA ARG A 112 4.78 4.29 16.42
C ARG A 112 3.40 4.00 15.81
N TYR A 113 3.35 3.63 14.54
CA TYR A 113 2.12 3.46 13.78
C TYR A 113 1.92 2.04 13.28
N LEU A 114 3.00 1.36 12.92
CA LEU A 114 2.99 0.05 12.29
C LEU A 114 3.86 -0.93 13.09
N GLU A 115 3.36 -2.15 13.24
CA GLU A 115 4.15 -3.28 13.72
C GLU A 115 5.19 -3.67 12.64
N ASN A 116 6.30 -4.27 13.05
CA ASN A 116 7.38 -4.70 12.14
C ASN A 116 7.93 -3.57 11.26
N ALA A 117 8.25 -2.42 11.85
CA ALA A 117 8.71 -1.23 11.15
C ALA A 117 9.85 -1.49 10.16
N ALA A 118 10.73 -2.46 10.44
CA ALA A 118 11.88 -2.82 9.60
C ALA A 118 11.46 -3.22 8.17
N GLN A 119 10.34 -3.93 8.00
CA GLN A 119 9.87 -4.35 6.67
C GLN A 119 9.53 -3.17 5.73
N TYR A 120 9.22 -1.99 6.29
CA TYR A 120 8.91 -0.78 5.54
C TYR A 120 10.14 0.05 5.18
N LEU A 121 11.33 -0.36 5.64
CA LEU A 121 12.61 0.27 5.32
C LEU A 121 13.32 -0.40 4.14
N GLU A 122 12.92 -1.61 3.76
CA GLU A 122 13.54 -2.42 2.72
C GLU A 122 13.14 -2.01 1.29
N VAL A 123 12.92 -0.73 1.06
CA VAL A 123 12.66 -0.26 -0.31
C VAL A 123 13.98 -0.15 -1.04
N ASP A 124 14.45 -1.25 -1.58
CA ASP A 124 15.52 -1.24 -2.56
C ASP A 124 15.01 -0.57 -3.84
N THR A 125 15.65 0.55 -4.15
CA THR A 125 15.73 1.18 -5.48
C THR A 125 14.61 0.83 -6.44
N ILE A 126 13.55 1.61 -6.42
CA ILE A 126 12.59 1.62 -7.51
C ILE A 126 13.25 2.33 -8.69
N GLY A 127 13.56 1.54 -9.69
CA GLY A 127 13.91 2.01 -11.03
C GLY A 127 15.26 2.71 -11.12
N ALA A 128 16.30 1.92 -11.30
CA ALA A 128 17.43 2.37 -12.10
C ALA A 128 17.09 2.23 -13.58
#